data_3335428ac44fb20b9e5ae848c9418ada
#
_entry.id   3335428ac44fb20b9e5ae848c9418ada
#
_cell.length_a   1.000
_cell.length_b   1.000
_cell.length_c   1.000
_cell.angle_alpha   90.00
_cell.angle_beta   90.00
_cell.angle_gamma   90.00
#
_symmetry.space_group_name_H-M   'P 1'
#
loop_
_entity.id
_entity.type
_entity.pdbx_description
1 polymer ?
#
loop_
_entity_poly.entity_id
_entity_poly.type
_entity_poly.pdbx_seq_one_letter_code
_entity_poly.pdbx_strand_id
1 'polypeptide(L)'
;TEQVRLYAITRESKYMDLYFAETNSHRRENAVESLKQYFDGTEIFDSLEEAMEYSSELMNTEYYAMRLVSEALSVPEDTWPEAIKNVQLSEEDAHLGRDGKLIRAGNMVCDDDYETMRTRINSDVSRCMNGLISQTRNRQGRATTIFSDMYMKLEIGIVLMLVIMVFICLMLRFLIVRPLVSYNESIKKGEIFPAIGAAE
;
A
#
# COMPACT_ATOMS: atom_id res chain seq x y z
N THR A 1 -9.64 -17.68 12.75
CA THR A 1 -10.99 -17.44 13.34
C THR A 1 -12.05 -18.37 12.74
N GLU A 2 -12.36 -18.34 11.45
CA GLU A 2 -13.40 -19.20 10.85
C GLU A 2 -13.08 -20.70 10.99
N GLN A 3 -11.81 -21.07 10.84
CA GLN A 3 -11.38 -22.46 11.00
C GLN A 3 -11.60 -22.98 12.42
N VAL A 4 -11.42 -22.16 13.45
CA VAL A 4 -11.66 -22.55 14.85
C VAL A 4 -13.13 -22.79 15.09
N ARG A 5 -14.03 -21.92 14.57
CA ARG A 5 -15.47 -22.12 14.64
C ARG A 5 -15.90 -23.42 13.95
N LEU A 6 -15.37 -23.66 12.76
CA LEU A 6 -15.63 -24.89 12.03
C LEU A 6 -15.13 -26.12 12.81
N TYR A 7 -13.95 -26.04 13.44
CA TYR A 7 -13.45 -27.12 14.28
C TYR A 7 -14.35 -27.35 15.50
N ALA A 8 -14.77 -26.30 16.19
CA ALA A 8 -15.64 -26.40 17.36
C ALA A 8 -17.02 -27.02 17.02
N ILE A 9 -17.55 -26.73 15.83
CA ILE A 9 -18.87 -27.19 15.39
C ILE A 9 -18.79 -28.57 14.73
N THR A 10 -17.90 -28.76 13.75
CA THR A 10 -17.82 -30.00 12.96
C THR A 10 -16.98 -31.08 13.60
N ARG A 11 -16.04 -30.70 14.50
CA ARG A 11 -15.10 -31.59 15.18
C ARG A 11 -14.09 -32.29 14.25
N GLU A 12 -13.90 -31.75 13.04
CA GLU A 12 -12.97 -32.29 12.06
C GLU A 12 -11.58 -31.67 12.22
N SER A 13 -10.57 -32.48 12.50
CA SER A 13 -9.18 -32.04 12.76
C SER A 13 -8.58 -31.21 11.62
N LYS A 14 -9.04 -31.40 10.39
CA LYS A 14 -8.58 -30.63 9.23
C LYS A 14 -8.66 -29.12 9.42
N TYR A 15 -9.66 -28.65 10.17
CA TYR A 15 -9.84 -27.20 10.42
C TYR A 15 -8.81 -26.68 11.42
N MET A 16 -8.42 -27.47 12.41
CA MET A 16 -7.31 -27.15 13.29
C MET A 16 -5.99 -27.09 12.51
N ASP A 17 -5.74 -28.08 11.62
CA ASP A 17 -4.54 -28.11 10.77
C ASP A 17 -4.45 -26.89 9.86
N LEU A 18 -5.58 -26.49 9.22
CA LEU A 18 -5.66 -25.30 8.38
C LEU A 18 -5.40 -24.02 9.17
N TYR A 19 -5.91 -23.91 10.39
CA TYR A 19 -5.65 -22.78 11.26
C TYR A 19 -4.17 -22.63 11.57
N PHE A 20 -3.51 -23.71 11.99
CA PHE A 20 -2.09 -23.68 12.32
C PHE A 20 -1.19 -23.53 11.08
N ALA A 21 -1.60 -24.05 9.93
CA ALA A 21 -0.89 -23.81 8.68
C ALA A 21 -0.87 -22.30 8.33
N GLU A 22 -1.99 -21.60 8.54
CA GLU A 22 -2.05 -20.15 8.32
C GLU A 22 -1.26 -19.38 9.37
N THR A 23 -1.41 -19.70 10.65
CA THR A 23 -0.69 -19.05 11.74
C THR A 23 0.83 -19.21 11.60
N ASN A 24 1.29 -20.42 11.28
CA ASN A 24 2.72 -20.71 11.09
C ASN A 24 3.31 -20.12 9.81
N SER A 25 2.49 -19.60 8.91
CA SER A 25 2.98 -18.94 7.69
C SER A 25 3.67 -17.61 7.96
N HIS A 26 3.48 -17.03 9.13
CA HIS A 26 3.99 -15.71 9.55
C HIS A 26 3.70 -14.57 8.54
N ARG A 27 2.73 -14.75 7.64
CA ARG A 27 2.41 -13.77 6.59
C ARG A 27 1.95 -12.45 7.19
N ARG A 28 1.17 -12.54 8.25
CA ARG A 28 0.61 -11.38 8.94
C ARG A 28 1.71 -10.56 9.60
N GLU A 29 2.57 -11.20 10.37
CA GLU A 29 3.69 -10.59 11.08
C GLU A 29 4.67 -9.94 10.07
N ASN A 30 5.00 -10.64 8.99
CA ASN A 30 5.87 -10.14 7.93
C ASN A 30 5.24 -8.93 7.20
N ALA A 31 3.93 -8.93 6.98
CA ALA A 31 3.22 -7.80 6.38
C ALA A 31 3.24 -6.58 7.30
N VAL A 32 2.99 -6.77 8.61
CA VAL A 32 3.03 -5.69 9.61
C VAL A 32 4.44 -5.09 9.69
N GLU A 33 5.47 -5.93 9.77
CA GLU A 33 6.87 -5.47 9.83
C GLU A 33 7.26 -4.68 8.56
N SER A 34 6.81 -5.13 7.40
CA SER A 34 7.03 -4.43 6.13
C SER A 34 6.33 -3.07 6.10
N LEU A 35 5.14 -2.95 6.67
CA LEU A 35 4.41 -1.68 6.77
C LEU A 35 5.03 -0.75 7.80
N LYS A 36 5.52 -1.28 8.93
CA LYS A 36 6.19 -0.52 9.97
C LYS A 36 7.33 0.31 9.43
N GLN A 37 8.14 -0.24 8.54
CA GLN A 37 9.27 0.46 7.92
C GLN A 37 8.88 1.80 7.26
N TYR A 38 7.64 1.95 6.78
CA TYR A 38 7.18 3.12 6.03
C TYR A 38 6.17 4.00 6.76
N PHE A 39 5.50 3.45 7.78
CA PHE A 39 4.33 4.07 8.43
C PHE A 39 4.40 4.12 9.95
N ASP A 40 5.54 3.76 10.54
CA ASP A 40 5.76 3.83 11.99
C ASP A 40 5.45 5.23 12.54
N GLY A 41 4.78 5.30 13.69
CA GLY A 41 4.38 6.54 14.35
C GLY A 41 3.27 7.32 13.61
N THR A 42 2.50 6.67 12.74
CA THR A 42 1.33 7.26 12.09
C THR A 42 0.04 6.68 12.68
N GLU A 43 -1.01 7.49 12.80
CA GLU A 43 -2.37 7.05 13.21
C GLU A 43 -2.88 5.84 12.41
N ILE A 44 -2.41 5.71 11.16
CA ILE A 44 -2.76 4.60 10.28
C ILE A 44 -2.13 3.30 10.80
N PHE A 45 -0.87 3.37 11.25
CA PHE A 45 -0.15 2.22 11.76
C PHE A 45 -0.61 1.86 13.18
N ASP A 46 -0.93 2.84 14.02
CA ASP A 46 -1.47 2.63 15.37
C ASP A 46 -2.74 1.76 15.33
N SER A 47 -3.63 2.00 14.35
CA SER A 47 -4.82 1.15 14.16
C SER A 47 -4.49 -0.31 13.81
N LEU A 48 -3.37 -0.54 13.12
CA LEU A 48 -2.91 -1.90 12.83
C LEU A 48 -2.30 -2.58 14.05
N GLU A 49 -1.55 -1.85 14.87
CA GLU A 49 -1.02 -2.36 16.14
C GLU A 49 -2.15 -2.75 17.10
N GLU A 50 -3.19 -1.91 17.24
CA GLU A 50 -4.40 -2.24 18.00
C GLU A 50 -5.06 -3.52 17.47
N ALA A 51 -5.24 -3.66 16.15
CA ALA A 51 -5.80 -4.86 15.54
C ALA A 51 -4.96 -6.11 15.84
N MET A 52 -3.63 -5.99 15.90
CA MET A 52 -2.73 -7.09 16.24
C MET A 52 -2.86 -7.50 17.72
N GLU A 53 -3.00 -6.54 18.62
CA GLU A 53 -3.21 -6.79 20.04
C GLU A 53 -4.53 -7.55 20.28
N TYR A 54 -5.65 -7.05 19.74
CA TYR A 54 -6.95 -7.76 19.82
C TYR A 54 -6.92 -9.12 19.13
N SER A 55 -6.18 -9.25 18.05
CA SER A 55 -6.02 -10.54 17.37
C SER A 55 -5.24 -11.54 18.24
N SER A 56 -4.25 -11.09 19.00
CA SER A 56 -3.52 -11.94 19.93
C SER A 56 -4.38 -12.39 21.12
N GLU A 57 -5.23 -11.49 21.62
CA GLU A 57 -6.20 -11.81 22.67
C GLU A 57 -7.24 -12.83 22.17
N LEU A 58 -7.76 -12.63 20.96
CA LEU A 58 -8.70 -13.54 20.34
C LEU A 58 -8.07 -14.94 20.12
N MET A 59 -6.79 -15.01 19.74
CA MET A 59 -6.07 -16.28 19.58
C MET A 59 -6.01 -17.07 20.90
N ASN A 60 -5.89 -16.42 22.03
CA ASN A 60 -5.91 -17.13 23.33
C ASN A 60 -7.25 -17.80 23.57
N THR A 61 -8.36 -17.12 23.24
CA THR A 61 -9.71 -17.72 23.33
C THR A 61 -9.85 -18.88 22.33
N GLU A 62 -9.31 -18.73 21.12
CA GLU A 62 -9.32 -19.76 20.09
C GLU A 62 -8.52 -21.01 20.51
N TYR A 63 -7.34 -20.84 21.06
CA TYR A 63 -6.54 -21.95 21.58
C TYR A 63 -7.23 -22.67 22.73
N TYR A 64 -7.86 -21.89 23.63
CA TYR A 64 -8.64 -22.46 24.71
C TYR A 64 -9.80 -23.31 24.23
N ALA A 65 -10.58 -22.80 23.27
CA ALA A 65 -11.67 -23.56 22.67
C ALA A 65 -11.20 -24.81 21.95
N MET A 66 -10.09 -24.73 21.18
CA MET A 66 -9.49 -25.90 20.52
C MET A 66 -8.99 -26.93 21.53
N ARG A 67 -8.44 -26.51 22.67
CA ARG A 67 -8.04 -27.40 23.77
C ARG A 67 -9.24 -28.18 24.31
N LEU A 68 -10.34 -27.50 24.59
CA LEU A 68 -11.58 -28.13 25.07
C LEU A 68 -12.10 -29.18 24.08
N VAL A 69 -12.12 -28.87 22.78
CA VAL A 69 -12.57 -29.80 21.75
C VAL A 69 -11.64 -31.01 21.66
N SER A 70 -10.34 -30.82 21.66
CA SER A 70 -9.36 -31.88 21.56
C SER A 70 -9.45 -32.85 22.74
N GLU A 71 -9.61 -32.34 23.96
CA GLU A 71 -9.84 -33.18 25.14
C GLU A 71 -11.17 -33.93 25.07
N ALA A 72 -12.26 -33.23 24.68
CA ALA A 72 -13.58 -33.86 24.56
C ALA A 72 -13.59 -35.00 23.54
N LEU A 73 -12.81 -34.90 22.49
CA LEU A 73 -12.68 -35.93 21.45
C LEU A 73 -11.63 -36.99 21.79
N SER A 74 -10.92 -36.87 22.92
CA SER A 74 -9.83 -37.75 23.30
C SER A 74 -8.75 -37.86 22.21
N VAL A 75 -8.47 -36.74 21.54
CA VAL A 75 -7.38 -36.66 20.58
C VAL A 75 -6.06 -36.89 21.32
N PRO A 76 -5.13 -37.75 20.82
CA PRO A 76 -3.86 -37.97 21.49
C PRO A 76 -3.05 -36.69 21.65
N GLU A 77 -2.56 -36.41 22.86
CA GLU A 77 -1.87 -35.16 23.20
C GLU A 77 -0.57 -34.95 22.42
N ASP A 78 0.09 -36.03 22.02
CA ASP A 78 1.28 -36.01 21.19
C ASP A 78 1.04 -35.41 19.79
N THR A 79 -0.20 -35.45 19.31
CA THR A 79 -0.61 -34.88 18.01
C THR A 79 -1.00 -33.43 18.07
N TRP A 80 -1.11 -32.84 19.28
CA TRP A 80 -1.55 -31.46 19.43
C TRP A 80 -0.45 -30.47 19.08
N PRO A 81 -0.77 -29.35 18.43
CA PRO A 81 0.13 -28.21 18.31
C PRO A 81 0.60 -27.69 19.68
N GLU A 82 1.83 -27.24 19.77
CA GLU A 82 2.42 -26.76 21.03
C GLU A 82 1.61 -25.63 21.68
N ALA A 83 1.02 -24.74 20.86
CA ALA A 83 0.18 -23.66 21.36
C ALA A 83 -1.05 -24.17 22.13
N ILE A 84 -1.62 -25.32 21.72
CA ILE A 84 -2.76 -25.94 22.39
C ILE A 84 -2.29 -26.70 23.65
N LYS A 85 -1.14 -27.37 23.58
CA LYS A 85 -0.59 -28.10 24.74
C LYS A 85 -0.33 -27.17 25.94
N ASN A 86 0.12 -25.94 25.65
CA ASN A 86 0.47 -24.96 26.69
C ASN A 86 -0.77 -24.27 27.32
N VAL A 87 -1.97 -24.48 26.78
CA VAL A 87 -3.19 -23.93 27.36
C VAL A 87 -3.56 -24.66 28.64
N GLN A 88 -3.79 -23.92 29.72
CA GLN A 88 -4.32 -24.44 30.97
C GLN A 88 -5.82 -24.18 31.04
N LEU A 89 -6.59 -25.26 31.19
CA LEU A 89 -8.02 -25.13 31.42
C LEU A 89 -8.30 -24.71 32.87
N SER A 90 -9.39 -23.98 33.07
CA SER A 90 -9.90 -23.70 34.41
C SER A 90 -10.31 -25.00 35.12
N GLU A 91 -10.31 -25.01 36.45
CA GLU A 91 -10.77 -26.17 37.22
C GLU A 91 -12.18 -26.60 36.83
N GLU A 92 -13.07 -25.62 36.60
CA GLU A 92 -14.46 -25.87 36.17
C GLU A 92 -14.52 -26.58 34.82
N ASP A 93 -13.79 -26.03 33.82
CA ASP A 93 -13.80 -26.55 32.46
C ASP A 93 -13.07 -27.91 32.36
N ALA A 94 -12.03 -28.12 33.15
CA ALA A 94 -11.33 -29.39 33.21
C ALA A 94 -12.21 -30.55 33.68
N HIS A 95 -13.12 -30.28 34.62
CA HIS A 95 -14.04 -31.27 35.17
C HIS A 95 -15.33 -31.49 34.35
N LEU A 96 -15.55 -30.69 33.29
CA LEU A 96 -16.65 -30.88 32.37
C LEU A 96 -16.56 -32.23 31.65
N GLY A 97 -17.70 -32.90 31.55
CA GLY A 97 -17.82 -34.07 30.67
C GLY A 97 -17.69 -33.69 29.20
N ARG A 98 -17.57 -34.69 28.32
CA ARG A 98 -17.38 -34.51 26.88
C ARG A 98 -18.27 -33.45 26.24
N ASP A 99 -19.59 -33.60 26.46
CA ASP A 99 -20.59 -32.69 25.86
C ASP A 99 -20.51 -31.30 26.45
N GLY A 100 -20.21 -31.18 27.74
CA GLY A 100 -20.00 -29.89 28.40
C GLY A 100 -18.83 -29.11 27.81
N LYS A 101 -17.69 -29.79 27.56
CA LYS A 101 -16.52 -29.18 26.90
C LYS A 101 -16.84 -28.73 25.48
N LEU A 102 -17.57 -29.52 24.72
CA LEU A 102 -17.98 -29.16 23.34
C LEU A 102 -18.89 -27.96 23.30
N ILE A 103 -19.88 -27.91 24.20
CA ILE A 103 -20.82 -26.79 24.31
C ILE A 103 -20.03 -25.51 24.74
N ARG A 104 -19.17 -25.64 25.73
CA ARG A 104 -18.35 -24.52 26.22
C ARG A 104 -17.48 -23.96 25.10
N ALA A 105 -16.76 -24.81 24.38
CA ALA A 105 -15.92 -24.42 23.25
C ALA A 105 -16.74 -23.72 22.14
N GLY A 106 -17.89 -24.27 21.78
CA GLY A 106 -18.78 -23.68 20.78
C GLY A 106 -19.28 -22.29 21.19
N ASN A 107 -19.69 -22.14 22.44
CA ASN A 107 -20.16 -20.85 22.95
C ASN A 107 -19.04 -19.80 22.92
N MET A 108 -17.83 -20.14 23.35
CA MET A 108 -16.69 -19.20 23.38
C MET A 108 -16.33 -18.60 22.02
N VAL A 109 -16.53 -19.35 20.93
CA VAL A 109 -16.19 -18.89 19.57
C VAL A 109 -17.42 -18.39 18.78
N CYS A 110 -18.59 -18.36 19.42
CA CYS A 110 -19.85 -17.92 18.81
C CYS A 110 -20.59 -16.90 19.66
N ASP A 111 -20.05 -16.47 20.80
CA ASP A 111 -20.68 -15.46 21.66
C ASP A 111 -20.51 -14.04 21.11
N ASP A 112 -21.26 -13.12 21.70
CA ASP A 112 -21.26 -11.71 21.31
C ASP A 112 -19.90 -11.04 21.56
N ASP A 113 -19.15 -11.46 22.58
CA ASP A 113 -17.84 -10.91 22.89
C ASP A 113 -16.82 -11.28 21.82
N TYR A 114 -16.82 -12.55 21.38
CA TYR A 114 -15.99 -13.03 20.28
C TYR A 114 -16.29 -12.28 18.97
N GLU A 115 -17.57 -12.15 18.61
CA GLU A 115 -18.00 -11.42 17.40
C GLU A 115 -17.66 -9.93 17.48
N THR A 116 -17.74 -9.33 18.66
CA THR A 116 -17.34 -7.92 18.88
C THR A 116 -15.86 -7.74 18.67
N MET A 117 -15.00 -8.58 19.25
CA MET A 117 -13.56 -8.55 19.03
C MET A 117 -13.21 -8.72 17.56
N ARG A 118 -13.81 -9.70 16.88
CA ARG A 118 -13.62 -9.96 15.45
C ARG A 118 -14.00 -8.76 14.58
N THR A 119 -15.13 -8.14 14.90
CA THR A 119 -15.61 -6.94 14.20
C THR A 119 -14.66 -5.77 14.40
N ARG A 120 -14.13 -5.60 15.61
CA ARG A 120 -13.17 -4.56 15.94
C ARG A 120 -11.87 -4.75 15.16
N ILE A 121 -11.29 -5.95 15.16
CA ILE A 121 -10.10 -6.28 14.37
C ILE A 121 -10.31 -5.93 12.89
N ASN A 122 -11.45 -6.36 12.29
CA ASN A 122 -11.76 -6.08 10.91
C ASN A 122 -11.92 -4.57 10.62
N SER A 123 -12.51 -3.83 11.56
CA SER A 123 -12.64 -2.37 11.47
C SER A 123 -11.29 -1.67 11.48
N ASP A 124 -10.40 -2.06 12.39
CA ASP A 124 -9.08 -1.43 12.55
C ASP A 124 -8.16 -1.75 11.36
N VAL A 125 -8.17 -3.00 10.87
CA VAL A 125 -7.49 -3.38 9.63
C VAL A 125 -8.04 -2.60 8.43
N SER A 126 -9.37 -2.44 8.33
CA SER A 126 -10.00 -1.66 7.26
C SER A 126 -9.64 -0.18 7.33
N ARG A 127 -9.57 0.38 8.54
CA ARG A 127 -9.12 1.77 8.77
C ARG A 127 -7.68 1.96 8.31
N CYS A 128 -6.79 1.05 8.70
CA CYS A 128 -5.40 1.03 8.24
C CYS A 128 -5.33 0.96 6.71
N MET A 129 -5.99 -0.01 6.07
CA MET A 129 -6.00 -0.17 4.62
C MET A 129 -6.48 1.09 3.88
N ASN A 130 -7.60 1.68 4.33
CA ASN A 130 -8.14 2.89 3.72
C ASN A 130 -7.19 4.09 3.90
N GLY A 131 -6.56 4.20 5.06
CA GLY A 131 -5.54 5.20 5.33
C GLY A 131 -4.33 5.07 4.41
N LEU A 132 -3.80 3.85 4.24
CA LEU A 132 -2.68 3.56 3.33
C LEU A 132 -3.02 3.89 1.88
N ILE A 133 -4.21 3.52 1.41
CA ILE A 133 -4.68 3.82 0.04
C ILE A 133 -4.77 5.34 -0.15
N SER A 134 -5.37 6.05 0.80
CA SER A 134 -5.50 7.51 0.76
C SER A 134 -4.14 8.20 0.73
N GLN A 135 -3.22 7.81 1.61
CA GLN A 135 -1.89 8.39 1.67
C GLN A 135 -1.06 8.11 0.40
N THR A 136 -1.15 6.87 -0.12
CA THR A 136 -0.48 6.51 -1.38
C THR A 136 -1.03 7.32 -2.55
N ARG A 137 -2.36 7.47 -2.64
CA ARG A 137 -3.02 8.29 -3.66
C ARG A 137 -2.59 9.76 -3.57
N ASN A 138 -2.51 10.31 -2.36
CA ASN A 138 -2.05 11.68 -2.14
C ASN A 138 -0.58 11.87 -2.54
N ARG A 139 0.29 10.91 -2.24
CA ARG A 139 1.70 10.95 -2.69
C ARG A 139 1.80 10.89 -4.21
N GLN A 140 1.03 10.02 -4.86
CA GLN A 140 0.98 9.93 -6.32
C GLN A 140 0.45 11.22 -6.95
N GLY A 141 -0.64 11.79 -6.39
CA GLY A 141 -1.20 13.07 -6.85
C GLY A 141 -0.19 14.20 -6.79
N ARG A 142 0.55 14.32 -5.69
CA ARG A 142 1.63 15.33 -5.57
C ARG A 142 2.75 15.11 -6.60
N ALA A 143 3.18 13.87 -6.80
CA ALA A 143 4.18 13.55 -7.81
C ALA A 143 3.70 13.95 -9.21
N THR A 144 2.47 13.61 -9.58
CA THR A 144 1.87 13.97 -10.87
C THR A 144 1.79 15.48 -11.06
N THR A 145 1.45 16.24 -10.01
CA THR A 145 1.40 17.71 -10.08
C THR A 145 2.79 18.30 -10.31
N ILE A 146 3.81 17.79 -9.64
CA ILE A 146 5.21 18.24 -9.83
C ILE A 146 5.68 17.95 -11.26
N PHE A 147 5.39 16.74 -11.77
CA PHE A 147 5.72 16.39 -13.15
C PHE A 147 5.00 17.29 -14.16
N SER A 148 3.70 17.53 -13.98
CA SER A 148 2.93 18.43 -14.85
C SER A 148 3.50 19.85 -14.88
N ASP A 149 3.90 20.38 -13.73
CA ASP A 149 4.51 21.72 -13.62
C ASP A 149 5.88 21.77 -14.32
N MET A 150 6.69 20.72 -14.18
CA MET A 150 7.95 20.60 -14.89
C MET A 150 7.76 20.52 -16.41
N TYR A 151 6.80 19.73 -16.90
CA TYR A 151 6.48 19.63 -18.33
C TYR A 151 6.02 20.96 -18.90
N MET A 152 5.15 21.68 -18.20
CA MET A 152 4.68 23.01 -18.62
C MET A 152 5.83 24.01 -18.75
N LYS A 153 6.77 24.02 -17.78
CA LYS A 153 7.95 24.89 -17.83
C LYS A 153 8.87 24.55 -19.00
N LEU A 154 9.05 23.25 -19.28
CA LEU A 154 9.84 22.77 -20.40
C LEU A 154 9.20 23.19 -21.74
N GLU A 155 7.89 23.04 -21.90
CA GLU A 155 7.15 23.44 -23.08
C GLU A 155 7.25 24.94 -23.34
N ILE A 156 7.09 25.76 -22.33
CA ILE A 156 7.27 27.22 -22.43
C ILE A 156 8.71 27.54 -22.87
N GLY A 157 9.72 26.85 -22.33
CA GLY A 157 11.12 27.01 -22.71
C GLY A 157 11.38 26.71 -24.19
N ILE A 158 10.80 25.65 -24.71
CA ILE A 158 10.92 25.25 -26.12
C ILE A 158 10.26 26.31 -27.02
N VAL A 159 9.06 26.76 -26.69
CA VAL A 159 8.35 27.80 -27.45
C VAL A 159 9.17 29.10 -27.48
N LEU A 160 9.72 29.53 -26.33
CA LEU A 160 10.55 30.71 -26.24
C LEU A 160 11.81 30.58 -27.13
N MET A 161 12.46 29.43 -27.12
CA MET A 161 13.64 29.16 -27.97
C MET A 161 13.31 29.24 -29.47
N LEU A 162 12.13 28.70 -29.88
CA LEU A 162 11.67 28.81 -31.25
C LEU A 162 11.40 30.28 -31.67
N VAL A 163 10.77 31.07 -30.80
CA VAL A 163 10.52 32.49 -31.03
C VAL A 163 11.85 33.25 -31.22
N ILE A 164 12.82 32.99 -30.36
CA ILE A 164 14.17 33.61 -30.49
C ILE A 164 14.82 33.20 -31.81
N MET A 165 14.75 31.91 -32.20
CA MET A 165 15.31 31.44 -33.48
C MET A 165 14.69 32.16 -34.67
N VAL A 166 13.36 32.29 -34.71
CA VAL A 166 12.64 33.00 -35.78
C VAL A 166 13.06 34.46 -35.79
N PHE A 167 13.17 35.11 -34.63
CA PHE A 167 13.62 36.50 -34.53
C PHE A 167 15.05 36.68 -35.10
N ILE A 168 15.98 35.81 -34.76
CA ILE A 168 17.34 35.81 -35.30
C ILE A 168 17.34 35.66 -36.85
N CYS A 169 16.54 34.72 -37.38
CA CYS A 169 16.38 34.51 -38.81
C CYS A 169 15.86 35.77 -39.53
N LEU A 170 14.87 36.43 -38.94
CA LEU A 170 14.34 37.69 -39.47
C LEU A 170 15.34 38.83 -39.42
N MET A 171 16.10 38.94 -38.34
CA MET A 171 17.16 39.94 -38.20
C MET A 171 18.28 39.72 -39.25
N LEU A 172 18.71 38.47 -39.45
CA LEU A 172 19.70 38.13 -40.48
C LEU A 172 19.18 38.44 -41.88
N ARG A 173 17.91 38.13 -42.15
CA ARG A 173 17.30 38.47 -43.42
C ARG A 173 17.28 39.98 -43.68
N PHE A 174 16.92 40.77 -42.69
CA PHE A 174 16.82 42.23 -42.84
C PHE A 174 18.16 42.92 -42.86
N LEU A 175 19.12 42.53 -42.01
CA LEU A 175 20.41 43.20 -41.89
C LEU A 175 21.46 42.75 -42.94
N ILE A 176 21.40 41.48 -43.37
CA ILE A 176 22.45 40.91 -44.23
C ILE A 176 21.94 40.58 -45.63
N VAL A 177 20.85 39.79 -45.69
CA VAL A 177 20.40 39.27 -47.00
C VAL A 177 19.80 40.36 -47.88
N ARG A 178 18.97 41.25 -47.33
CA ARG A 178 18.35 42.34 -48.08
C ARG A 178 19.34 43.34 -48.64
N PRO A 179 20.31 43.89 -47.89
CA PRO A 179 21.30 44.81 -48.44
C PRO A 179 22.24 44.10 -49.47
N LEU A 180 22.61 42.82 -49.21
CA LEU A 180 23.45 42.05 -50.15
C LEU A 180 22.76 41.82 -51.50
N VAL A 181 21.45 41.47 -51.50
CA VAL A 181 20.65 41.30 -52.71
C VAL A 181 20.52 42.64 -53.43
N SER A 182 20.23 43.75 -52.73
CA SER A 182 20.18 45.09 -53.34
C SER A 182 21.50 45.51 -53.94
N TYR A 183 22.62 45.20 -53.27
CA TYR A 183 23.98 45.48 -53.79
C TYR A 183 24.30 44.70 -55.05
N ASN A 184 23.92 43.41 -55.09
CA ASN A 184 24.10 42.54 -56.25
C ASN A 184 23.22 42.94 -57.42
N GLU A 185 22.01 43.42 -57.21
CA GLU A 185 21.14 43.98 -58.26
C GLU A 185 21.71 45.30 -58.82
N SER A 186 22.26 46.17 -57.99
CA SER A 186 22.91 47.40 -58.41
C SER A 186 24.17 47.12 -59.29
N ILE A 187 24.96 46.12 -58.91
CA ILE A 187 26.09 45.65 -59.72
C ILE A 187 25.64 45.10 -61.08
N LYS A 188 24.58 44.31 -61.14
CA LYS A 188 24.03 43.74 -62.37
C LYS A 188 23.46 44.77 -63.33
N LYS A 189 22.95 45.91 -62.81
CA LYS A 189 22.41 47.04 -63.62
C LYS A 189 23.47 47.99 -64.12
N GLY A 190 24.75 47.74 -63.81
CA GLY A 190 25.84 48.59 -64.30
C GLY A 190 25.95 49.95 -63.61
N GLU A 191 25.25 50.19 -62.53
CA GLU A 191 25.31 51.39 -61.71
C GLU A 191 26.44 51.27 -60.66
N ILE A 192 27.63 50.85 -61.15
CA ILE A 192 28.79 50.84 -60.29
C ILE A 192 29.58 52.09 -60.57
N PHE A 193 29.67 52.85 -59.54
CA PHE A 193 30.43 54.14 -59.31
C PHE A 193 29.60 55.41 -59.58
N PRO A 194 29.04 56.03 -58.54
CA PRO A 194 29.09 57.46 -58.50
C PRO A 194 30.57 57.86 -58.19
N ALA A 195 31.16 58.42 -59.18
CA ALA A 195 32.27 59.38 -59.11
C ALA A 195 33.12 59.45 -57.80
N ILE A 196 34.14 58.68 -57.72
CA ILE A 196 35.35 59.21 -57.07
C ILE A 196 36.07 60.00 -58.20
N GLY A 197 35.82 61.27 -58.21
CA GLY A 197 36.42 62.09 -59.19
C GLY A 197 35.71 63.46 -59.30
N ALA A 198 36.07 64.36 -58.40
CA ALA A 198 36.20 65.77 -58.61
C ALA A 198 36.42 66.46 -57.29
N ALA A 199 37.63 66.51 -56.80
CA ALA A 199 38.12 67.56 -55.94
C ALA A 199 39.44 68.03 -56.58
N GLU A 200 39.29 68.95 -57.42
CA GLU A 200 40.26 70.03 -57.57
C GLU A 200 39.76 71.22 -56.81
#